data_b710a21eaf6bf4e9a20b140621a8437e
#
_entry.id   b710a21eaf6bf4e9a20b140621a8437e
#
_cell.length_a   1.000
_cell.length_b   1.000
_cell.length_c   1.000
_cell.angle_alpha   90.00
_cell.angle_beta   90.00
_cell.angle_gamma   90.00
#
_symmetry.space_group_name_H-M   'P 1'
#
loop_
_entity.id
_entity.type
_entity.pdbx_description
1 polymer ?
#
loop_
_entity_poly.entity_id
_entity_poly.type
_entity_poly.pdbx_seq_one_letter_code
_entity_poly.pdbx_strand_id
1 'polypeptide(L)'
;MSWRPIIHSKIGVAFFFVGVLGAQTAPKAQLALPDGSVSNYQAVTGSERFKWFVLSTVGPVSLTGGLFSSAFGTAVNNPEEYGPHWEGFGKRYGMRLTGVSTGNAKEASFGALWGEDPRYFRAKGQPFKSRVSHIIKGTFTAYNREGRTMPAYARYIAIPGNNFLSNTWRADSEADASHAARRTLYGVLGRMAGNAFAEFWPDVTDYFSRKRNKP
;
A
#
# COMPACT_ATOMS: atom_id res chain seq x y z
N MET A 1 0.90 -17.53 51.72
CA MET A 1 1.27 -16.38 50.83
C MET A 1 2.57 -16.74 50.15
N SER A 2 2.53 -17.19 48.90
CA SER A 2 3.74 -17.60 48.15
C SER A 2 3.66 -16.85 46.81
N TRP A 3 4.52 -15.87 46.65
CA TRP A 3 4.72 -15.12 45.39
C TRP A 3 5.61 -15.95 44.48
N ARG A 4 5.08 -16.31 43.29
CA ARG A 4 5.90 -16.86 42.21
C ARG A 4 6.30 -15.74 41.26
N PRO A 5 7.57 -15.63 40.82
CA PRO A 5 7.99 -14.60 39.91
C PRO A 5 7.49 -14.89 38.50
N ILE A 6 7.00 -13.84 37.81
CA ILE A 6 6.59 -13.85 36.41
C ILE A 6 7.87 -13.96 35.57
N ILE A 7 7.99 -15.08 34.88
CA ILE A 7 9.05 -15.32 33.91
C ILE A 7 8.79 -14.40 32.70
N HIS A 8 9.65 -13.41 32.52
CA HIS A 8 9.68 -12.62 31.26
C HIS A 8 10.16 -13.54 30.14
N SER A 9 9.22 -14.13 29.40
CA SER A 9 9.48 -14.75 28.12
C SER A 9 9.93 -13.67 27.15
N LYS A 10 11.20 -13.66 26.80
CA LYS A 10 11.74 -12.88 25.66
C LYS A 10 11.17 -13.50 24.39
N ILE A 11 10.06 -12.94 23.91
CA ILE A 11 9.55 -13.25 22.57
C ILE A 11 10.55 -12.65 21.60
N GLY A 12 11.46 -13.49 21.12
CA GLY A 12 12.29 -13.18 19.98
C GLY A 12 11.39 -13.04 18.74
N VAL A 13 11.20 -11.82 18.27
CA VAL A 13 10.57 -11.57 16.99
C VAL A 13 11.52 -12.07 15.91
N ALA A 14 11.37 -13.33 15.52
CA ALA A 14 12.01 -13.86 14.34
C ALA A 14 11.37 -13.21 13.12
N PHE A 15 12.05 -12.23 12.53
CA PHE A 15 11.74 -11.71 11.21
C PHE A 15 11.99 -12.82 10.19
N PHE A 16 10.98 -13.59 9.86
CA PHE A 16 10.98 -14.41 8.66
C PHE A 16 10.87 -13.48 7.46
N PHE A 17 12.02 -13.04 6.93
CA PHE A 17 12.11 -12.47 5.61
C PHE A 17 11.88 -13.59 4.58
N VAL A 18 10.63 -13.85 4.24
CA VAL A 18 10.33 -14.54 3.00
C VAL A 18 10.62 -13.55 1.87
N GLY A 19 11.80 -13.70 1.29
CA GLY A 19 12.20 -13.00 0.07
C GLY A 19 11.37 -13.48 -1.10
N VAL A 20 10.15 -12.98 -1.24
CA VAL A 20 9.42 -13.08 -2.50
C VAL A 20 9.89 -11.95 -3.38
N LEU A 21 10.89 -12.23 -4.20
CA LEU A 21 11.30 -11.46 -5.37
C LEU A 21 10.18 -11.45 -6.41
N GLY A 22 9.11 -10.72 -6.13
CA GLY A 22 8.23 -10.17 -7.12
C GLY A 22 8.84 -8.86 -7.60
N ALA A 23 10.06 -8.90 -8.17
CA ALA A 23 10.58 -7.76 -8.88
C ALA A 23 9.57 -7.43 -9.99
N GLN A 24 8.86 -6.31 -9.83
CA GLN A 24 8.33 -5.64 -11.00
C GLN A 24 9.55 -5.37 -11.88
N THR A 25 9.73 -6.17 -12.91
CA THR A 25 10.65 -5.83 -13.99
C THR A 25 10.06 -4.59 -14.65
N ALA A 26 10.41 -3.42 -14.09
CA ALA A 26 10.14 -2.17 -14.75
C ALA A 26 10.82 -2.23 -16.11
N PRO A 27 10.10 -2.00 -17.22
CA PRO A 27 10.75 -1.83 -18.50
C PRO A 27 11.73 -0.68 -18.35
N LYS A 28 13.00 -0.87 -18.72
CA LYS A 28 14.13 0.06 -18.68
C LYS A 28 13.88 1.27 -17.77
N ALA A 29 14.41 1.24 -16.56
CA ALA A 29 14.15 2.08 -15.40
C ALA A 29 13.53 3.47 -15.70
N GLN A 30 12.21 3.53 -15.75
CA GLN A 30 11.49 4.81 -15.81
C GLN A 30 11.61 5.46 -14.44
N LEU A 31 12.27 6.61 -14.40
CA LEU A 31 12.53 7.33 -13.15
C LEU A 31 11.81 8.68 -13.17
N ALA A 32 11.27 9.07 -12.01
CA ALA A 32 10.75 10.41 -11.83
C ALA A 32 11.89 11.43 -11.83
N LEU A 33 11.73 12.49 -12.61
CA LEU A 33 12.67 13.58 -12.74
C LEU A 33 12.26 14.77 -11.85
N PRO A 34 13.20 15.67 -11.50
CA PRO A 34 12.91 16.84 -10.65
C PRO A 34 11.87 17.80 -11.25
N ASP A 35 11.75 17.84 -12.56
CA ASP A 35 10.78 18.68 -13.31
C ASP A 35 9.34 18.15 -13.29
N GLY A 36 9.11 17.00 -12.64
CA GLY A 36 7.79 16.37 -12.57
C GLY A 36 7.44 15.51 -13.78
N SER A 37 8.40 15.22 -14.65
CA SER A 37 8.25 14.24 -15.74
C SER A 37 8.84 12.88 -15.37
N VAL A 38 8.69 11.89 -16.25
CA VAL A 38 9.28 10.55 -16.12
C VAL A 38 10.21 10.28 -17.30
N SER A 39 11.42 9.83 -16.99
CA SER A 39 12.39 9.45 -18.02
C SER A 39 11.89 8.26 -18.84
N ASN A 40 12.00 8.34 -20.17
CA ASN A 40 11.59 7.26 -21.09
C ASN A 40 10.16 6.74 -20.79
N TYR A 41 9.26 7.64 -20.46
CA TYR A 41 7.89 7.29 -20.10
C TYR A 41 7.20 6.50 -21.20
N GLN A 42 6.50 5.47 -20.80
CA GLN A 42 5.59 4.70 -21.65
C GLN A 42 4.21 4.70 -20.97
N ALA A 43 3.21 5.18 -21.69
CA ALA A 43 1.85 5.23 -21.18
C ALA A 43 1.36 3.85 -20.76
N VAL A 44 0.67 3.78 -19.62
CA VAL A 44 0.16 2.52 -19.08
C VAL A 44 -0.85 1.89 -20.04
N THR A 45 -0.59 0.65 -20.42
CA THR A 45 -1.52 -0.16 -21.23
C THR A 45 -2.62 -0.77 -20.35
N GLY A 46 -3.68 -1.29 -20.99
CA GLY A 46 -4.75 -1.98 -20.28
C GLY A 46 -4.26 -3.19 -19.49
N SER A 47 -3.33 -3.98 -20.07
CA SER A 47 -2.73 -5.13 -19.40
C SER A 47 -1.84 -4.75 -18.21
N GLU A 48 -1.06 -3.67 -18.34
CA GLU A 48 -0.25 -3.15 -17.23
C GLU A 48 -1.11 -2.58 -16.10
N ARG A 49 -2.22 -1.92 -16.44
CA ARG A 49 -3.20 -1.43 -15.48
C ARG A 49 -3.87 -2.58 -14.72
N PHE A 50 -4.25 -3.64 -15.43
CA PHE A 50 -4.78 -4.86 -14.80
C PHE A 50 -3.73 -5.53 -13.90
N LYS A 51 -2.49 -5.64 -14.37
CA LYS A 51 -1.37 -6.14 -13.55
C LYS A 51 -1.15 -5.29 -12.30
N TRP A 52 -1.21 -3.96 -12.44
CA TRP A 52 -1.14 -3.04 -11.29
C TRP A 52 -2.28 -3.31 -10.31
N PHE A 53 -3.53 -3.45 -10.80
CA PHE A 53 -4.68 -3.78 -9.96
C PHE A 53 -4.46 -5.08 -9.17
N VAL A 54 -4.05 -6.14 -9.84
CA VAL A 54 -3.79 -7.45 -9.20
C VAL A 54 -2.69 -7.33 -8.14
N LEU A 55 -1.54 -6.75 -8.48
CA LEU A 55 -0.40 -6.63 -7.57
C LEU A 55 -0.69 -5.68 -6.38
N SER A 56 -1.45 -4.62 -6.59
CA SER A 56 -1.86 -3.70 -5.53
C SER A 56 -2.92 -4.31 -4.60
N THR A 57 -3.65 -5.33 -5.06
CA THR A 57 -4.72 -6.01 -4.30
C THR A 57 -4.20 -7.26 -3.59
N VAL A 58 -3.60 -8.19 -4.34
CA VAL A 58 -3.15 -9.51 -3.84
C VAL A 58 -1.65 -9.71 -3.97
N GLY A 59 -0.90 -8.66 -4.23
CA GLY A 59 0.56 -8.72 -4.21
C GLY A 59 1.11 -8.87 -2.78
N PRO A 60 2.39 -9.32 -2.64
CA PRO A 60 2.97 -9.65 -1.33
C PRO A 60 2.89 -8.51 -0.31
N VAL A 61 3.14 -7.27 -0.74
CA VAL A 61 3.08 -6.09 0.14
C VAL A 61 1.66 -5.86 0.67
N SER A 62 0.65 -5.98 -0.20
CA SER A 62 -0.75 -5.81 0.19
C SER A 62 -1.21 -6.92 1.13
N LEU A 63 -0.89 -8.18 0.81
CA LEU A 63 -1.27 -9.32 1.64
C LEU A 63 -0.59 -9.25 3.02
N THR A 64 0.72 -8.97 3.05
CA THR A 64 1.47 -8.83 4.31
C THR A 64 0.92 -7.68 5.16
N GLY A 65 0.67 -6.51 4.57
CA GLY A 65 0.02 -5.40 5.27
C GLY A 65 -1.37 -5.77 5.79
N GLY A 66 -2.09 -6.63 5.08
CA GLY A 66 -3.37 -7.20 5.50
C GLY A 66 -3.25 -8.10 6.73
N LEU A 67 -2.26 -8.99 6.73
CA LEU A 67 -1.99 -9.87 7.86
C LEU A 67 -1.70 -9.06 9.13
N PHE A 68 -0.79 -8.07 9.06
CA PHE A 68 -0.46 -7.23 10.20
C PHE A 68 -1.65 -6.42 10.71
N SER A 69 -2.39 -5.75 9.82
CA SER A 69 -3.54 -4.93 10.23
C SER A 69 -4.66 -5.76 10.85
N SER A 70 -4.92 -6.95 10.30
CA SER A 70 -5.95 -7.85 10.83
C SER A 70 -5.54 -8.52 12.13
N ALA A 71 -4.24 -8.90 12.27
CA ALA A 71 -3.71 -9.42 13.51
C ALA A 71 -3.79 -8.36 14.63
N PHE A 72 -3.39 -7.12 14.34
CA PHE A 72 -3.51 -6.02 15.29
C PHE A 72 -4.95 -5.78 15.69
N GLY A 73 -5.88 -5.65 14.72
CA GLY A 73 -7.31 -5.48 15.01
C GLY A 73 -7.90 -6.64 15.84
N THR A 74 -7.42 -7.86 15.64
CA THR A 74 -7.82 -9.03 16.43
C THR A 74 -7.26 -8.97 17.84
N ALA A 75 -6.00 -8.58 18.01
CA ALA A 75 -5.37 -8.44 19.32
C ALA A 75 -6.04 -7.38 20.21
N VAL A 76 -6.49 -6.27 19.61
CA VAL A 76 -7.23 -5.21 20.32
C VAL A 76 -8.75 -5.39 20.27
N ASN A 77 -9.23 -6.48 19.68
CA ASN A 77 -10.63 -6.82 19.48
C ASN A 77 -11.48 -5.66 18.90
N ASN A 78 -10.99 -5.01 17.84
CA ASN A 78 -11.69 -3.90 17.20
C ASN A 78 -11.96 -4.19 15.71
N PRO A 79 -13.22 -4.13 15.23
CA PRO A 79 -14.46 -4.00 16.00
C PRO A 79 -14.77 -5.27 16.81
N GLU A 80 -15.48 -5.08 17.94
CA GLU A 80 -15.79 -6.18 18.87
C GLU A 80 -16.69 -7.26 18.25
N GLU A 81 -17.55 -6.89 17.30
CA GLU A 81 -18.48 -7.78 16.61
C GLU A 81 -17.77 -8.90 15.83
N TYR A 82 -16.49 -8.72 15.48
CA TYR A 82 -15.73 -9.76 14.80
C TYR A 82 -15.10 -10.77 15.76
N GLY A 83 -14.97 -10.41 17.04
CA GLY A 83 -14.38 -11.25 18.07
C GLY A 83 -12.83 -11.28 18.05
N PRO A 84 -12.21 -11.77 19.17
CA PRO A 84 -10.76 -11.72 19.37
C PRO A 84 -10.01 -12.98 18.87
N HIS A 85 -10.68 -13.93 18.21
CA HIS A 85 -10.11 -15.22 17.80
C HIS A 85 -9.86 -15.31 16.29
N TRP A 86 -9.49 -16.48 15.79
CA TRP A 86 -9.20 -16.73 14.39
C TRP A 86 -10.33 -16.40 13.42
N GLU A 87 -11.56 -16.60 13.86
CA GLU A 87 -12.74 -16.20 13.07
C GLU A 87 -12.77 -14.68 12.88
N GLY A 88 -12.54 -13.92 13.96
CA GLY A 88 -12.46 -12.47 13.92
C GLY A 88 -11.29 -11.97 13.06
N PHE A 89 -10.14 -12.66 13.11
CA PHE A 89 -9.03 -12.39 12.20
C PHE A 89 -9.46 -12.58 10.74
N GLY A 90 -10.08 -13.70 10.40
CA GLY A 90 -10.56 -13.99 9.06
C GLY A 90 -11.55 -12.95 8.55
N LYS A 91 -12.52 -12.55 9.39
CA LYS A 91 -13.48 -11.48 9.07
C LYS A 91 -12.77 -10.16 8.77
N ARG A 92 -11.86 -9.70 9.63
CA ARG A 92 -11.08 -8.45 9.42
C ARG A 92 -10.24 -8.50 8.15
N TYR A 93 -9.57 -9.62 7.92
CA TYR A 93 -8.75 -9.82 6.73
C TYR A 93 -9.59 -9.80 5.44
N GLY A 94 -10.71 -10.54 5.42
CA GLY A 94 -11.65 -10.55 4.30
C GLY A 94 -12.23 -9.16 4.02
N MET A 95 -12.70 -8.46 5.06
CA MET A 95 -13.25 -7.09 4.95
C MET A 95 -12.20 -6.10 4.40
N ARG A 96 -10.95 -6.21 4.88
CA ARG A 96 -9.86 -5.41 4.34
C ARG A 96 -9.59 -5.74 2.87
N LEU A 97 -9.50 -7.01 2.52
CA LEU A 97 -9.23 -7.43 1.14
C LEU A 97 -10.34 -6.97 0.19
N THR A 98 -11.61 -7.09 0.58
CA THR A 98 -12.75 -6.55 -0.17
C THR A 98 -12.61 -5.04 -0.37
N GLY A 99 -12.29 -4.30 0.70
CA GLY A 99 -12.10 -2.85 0.63
C GLY A 99 -10.94 -2.45 -0.30
N VAL A 100 -9.80 -3.15 -0.23
CA VAL A 100 -8.65 -2.89 -1.11
C VAL A 100 -8.98 -3.24 -2.56
N SER A 101 -9.64 -4.39 -2.81
CA SER A 101 -10.04 -4.81 -4.16
C SER A 101 -10.96 -3.79 -4.82
N THR A 102 -12.04 -3.40 -4.12
CA THR A 102 -13.02 -2.44 -4.65
C THR A 102 -12.41 -1.04 -4.84
N GLY A 103 -11.53 -0.60 -3.93
CA GLY A 103 -10.83 0.67 -4.03
C GLY A 103 -9.88 0.71 -5.23
N ASN A 104 -9.04 -0.30 -5.37
CA ASN A 104 -8.08 -0.40 -6.49
C ASN A 104 -8.80 -0.58 -7.83
N ALA A 105 -9.92 -1.32 -7.88
CA ALA A 105 -10.73 -1.44 -9.09
C ALA A 105 -11.29 -0.07 -9.53
N LYS A 106 -11.81 0.72 -8.60
CA LYS A 106 -12.30 2.09 -8.87
C LYS A 106 -11.16 2.99 -9.35
N GLU A 107 -9.99 2.99 -8.67
CA GLU A 107 -8.83 3.78 -9.09
C GLU A 107 -8.36 3.36 -10.49
N ALA A 108 -8.30 2.07 -10.79
CA ALA A 108 -7.92 1.58 -12.11
C ALA A 108 -8.93 2.00 -13.19
N SER A 109 -10.23 1.90 -12.91
CA SER A 109 -11.29 2.24 -13.86
C SER A 109 -11.36 3.74 -14.14
N PHE A 110 -11.42 4.57 -13.11
CA PHE A 110 -11.43 6.02 -13.27
C PHE A 110 -10.12 6.53 -13.90
N GLY A 111 -8.97 5.95 -13.48
CA GLY A 111 -7.70 6.30 -14.10
C GLY A 111 -7.63 5.94 -15.59
N ALA A 112 -8.30 4.87 -16.02
CA ALA A 112 -8.40 4.54 -17.45
C ALA A 112 -9.21 5.58 -18.22
N LEU A 113 -10.33 6.06 -17.64
CA LEU A 113 -11.18 7.10 -18.25
C LEU A 113 -10.43 8.43 -18.41
N TRP A 114 -9.69 8.85 -17.40
CA TRP A 114 -8.98 10.15 -17.38
C TRP A 114 -7.55 10.09 -17.90
N GLY A 115 -7.06 8.91 -18.23
CA GLY A 115 -5.69 8.74 -18.71
C GLY A 115 -4.64 8.87 -17.61
N GLU A 116 -5.02 8.66 -16.35
CA GLU A 116 -4.09 8.65 -15.21
C GLU A 116 -3.32 7.33 -15.12
N ASP A 117 -2.03 7.42 -14.85
CA ASP A 117 -1.17 6.28 -14.57
C ASP A 117 -1.10 6.06 -13.05
N PRO A 118 -1.58 4.91 -12.53
CA PRO A 118 -1.58 4.63 -11.11
C PRO A 118 -0.23 4.16 -10.57
N ARG A 119 0.76 3.89 -11.45
CA ARG A 119 2.08 3.36 -11.08
C ARG A 119 2.89 4.41 -10.31
N TYR A 120 3.76 3.92 -9.43
CA TYR A 120 4.73 4.76 -8.73
C TYR A 120 6.08 4.69 -9.46
N PHE A 121 6.66 5.83 -9.80
CA PHE A 121 7.97 5.96 -10.42
C PHE A 121 8.97 6.49 -9.40
N ARG A 122 10.08 5.78 -9.23
CA ARG A 122 11.10 6.11 -8.21
C ARG A 122 11.91 7.34 -8.60
N ALA A 123 12.28 8.13 -7.62
CA ALA A 123 13.22 9.26 -7.76
C ALA A 123 14.68 8.82 -7.47
N LYS A 124 15.08 7.64 -7.99
CA LYS A 124 16.42 7.07 -7.77
C LYS A 124 17.52 8.06 -8.24
N GLY A 125 18.57 8.18 -7.42
CA GLY A 125 19.68 9.09 -7.71
C GLY A 125 19.49 10.53 -7.22
N GLN A 126 18.29 10.89 -6.76
CA GLN A 126 18.06 12.20 -6.15
C GLN A 126 18.43 12.20 -4.65
N PRO A 127 18.71 13.38 -4.07
CA PRO A 127 18.97 13.53 -2.63
C PRO A 127 17.81 13.02 -1.78
N PHE A 128 18.09 12.52 -0.57
CA PHE A 128 17.08 11.92 0.32
C PHE A 128 15.86 12.83 0.55
N LYS A 129 16.07 14.12 0.81
CA LYS A 129 14.98 15.09 0.99
C LYS A 129 14.07 15.20 -0.23
N SER A 130 14.66 15.18 -1.44
CA SER A 130 13.91 15.20 -2.70
C SER A 130 13.06 13.94 -2.86
N ARG A 131 13.61 12.77 -2.54
CA ARG A 131 12.89 11.49 -2.57
C ARG A 131 11.72 11.46 -1.58
N VAL A 132 11.91 11.96 -0.36
CA VAL A 132 10.82 12.09 0.62
C VAL A 132 9.73 13.04 0.12
N SER A 133 10.11 14.19 -0.43
CA SER A 133 9.16 15.13 -1.05
C SER A 133 8.41 14.47 -2.23
N HIS A 134 9.10 13.68 -3.04
CA HIS A 134 8.51 12.93 -4.15
C HIS A 134 7.48 11.88 -3.67
N ILE A 135 7.76 11.17 -2.57
CA ILE A 135 6.81 10.23 -1.94
C ILE A 135 5.53 10.94 -1.55
N ILE A 136 5.66 12.09 -0.86
CA ILE A 136 4.51 12.88 -0.42
C ILE A 136 3.72 13.37 -1.63
N LYS A 137 4.37 14.01 -2.59
CA LYS A 137 3.74 14.49 -3.83
C LYS A 137 3.05 13.36 -4.59
N GLY A 138 3.73 12.22 -4.80
CA GLY A 138 3.20 11.06 -5.51
C GLY A 138 2.01 10.38 -4.80
N THR A 139 1.77 10.71 -3.52
CA THR A 139 0.54 10.29 -2.83
C THR A 139 -0.68 11.06 -3.36
N PHE A 140 -0.50 12.32 -3.74
CA PHE A 140 -1.57 13.22 -4.21
C PHE A 140 -1.54 13.48 -5.72
N THR A 141 -0.55 12.97 -6.44
CA THR A 141 -0.42 13.16 -7.88
C THR A 141 -0.36 11.83 -8.61
N ALA A 142 -0.69 11.86 -9.88
CA ALA A 142 -0.51 10.78 -10.86
C ALA A 142 0.23 11.33 -12.07
N TYR A 143 0.53 10.47 -13.04
CA TYR A 143 1.07 10.89 -14.33
C TYR A 143 0.01 10.77 -15.42
N ASN A 144 0.01 11.71 -16.36
CA ASN A 144 -0.86 11.65 -17.52
C ASN A 144 -0.26 10.76 -18.64
N ARG A 145 -0.94 10.69 -19.78
CA ARG A 145 -0.50 9.87 -20.92
C ARG A 145 0.85 10.30 -21.51
N GLU A 146 1.27 11.54 -21.27
CA GLU A 146 2.55 12.10 -21.70
C GLU A 146 3.65 11.97 -20.63
N GLY A 147 3.36 11.33 -19.50
CA GLY A 147 4.33 11.18 -18.39
C GLY A 147 4.58 12.44 -17.58
N ARG A 148 3.66 13.41 -17.65
CA ARG A 148 3.71 14.64 -16.83
C ARG A 148 2.82 14.53 -15.61
N THR A 149 3.27 15.12 -14.51
CA THR A 149 2.53 15.12 -13.24
C THR A 149 1.19 15.86 -13.37
N MET A 150 0.14 15.25 -12.82
CA MET A 150 -1.21 15.82 -12.69
C MET A 150 -1.80 15.46 -11.32
N PRO A 151 -2.87 16.15 -10.85
CA PRO A 151 -3.60 15.70 -9.66
C PRO A 151 -4.19 14.31 -9.86
N ALA A 152 -4.18 13.48 -8.83
CA ALA A 152 -4.66 12.09 -8.89
C ALA A 152 -6.19 12.02 -8.70
N TYR A 153 -6.95 12.52 -9.67
CA TYR A 153 -8.42 12.63 -9.60
C TYR A 153 -9.09 11.27 -9.35
N ALA A 154 -8.62 10.21 -10.05
CA ALA A 154 -9.13 8.86 -9.85
C ALA A 154 -8.99 8.43 -8.38
N ARG A 155 -7.85 8.70 -7.77
CA ARG A 155 -7.57 8.38 -6.38
C ARG A 155 -8.40 9.23 -5.41
N TYR A 156 -8.57 10.52 -5.70
CA TYR A 156 -9.37 11.42 -4.86
C TYR A 156 -10.84 11.01 -4.79
N ILE A 157 -11.34 10.33 -5.80
CA ILE A 157 -12.71 9.79 -5.80
C ILE A 157 -12.72 8.35 -5.28
N ALA A 158 -11.76 7.51 -5.70
CA ALA A 158 -11.74 6.10 -5.34
C ALA A 158 -11.57 5.86 -3.84
N ILE A 159 -10.63 6.56 -3.18
CA ILE A 159 -10.37 6.33 -1.75
C ILE A 159 -11.56 6.72 -0.88
N PRO A 160 -12.06 7.97 -0.87
CA PRO A 160 -13.20 8.32 -0.03
C PRO A 160 -14.48 7.59 -0.48
N GLY A 161 -14.79 7.58 -1.78
CA GLY A 161 -15.97 6.92 -2.29
C GLY A 161 -16.03 5.41 -1.96
N ASN A 162 -14.87 4.73 -1.93
CA ASN A 162 -14.80 3.35 -1.49
C ASN A 162 -15.02 3.19 0.01
N ASN A 163 -14.47 4.09 0.83
CA ASN A 163 -14.61 4.02 2.29
C ASN A 163 -16.03 4.35 2.75
N PHE A 164 -16.71 5.29 2.10
CA PHE A 164 -18.13 5.56 2.36
C PHE A 164 -19.02 4.41 1.87
N LEU A 165 -18.78 3.88 0.68
CA LEU A 165 -19.51 2.72 0.17
C LEU A 165 -19.31 1.50 1.09
N SER A 166 -18.14 1.33 1.68
CA SER A 166 -17.86 0.20 2.55
C SER A 166 -18.73 0.13 3.80
N ASN A 167 -19.39 1.22 4.20
CA ASN A 167 -20.35 1.23 5.29
C ASN A 167 -21.52 0.27 5.05
N THR A 168 -21.83 -0.07 3.79
CA THR A 168 -22.92 -0.98 3.45
C THR A 168 -22.65 -2.45 3.80
N TRP A 169 -21.41 -2.82 4.11
CA TRP A 169 -21.04 -4.21 4.43
C TRP A 169 -20.14 -4.35 5.67
N ARG A 170 -19.87 -3.26 6.40
CA ARG A 170 -19.08 -3.31 7.64
C ARG A 170 -19.96 -3.55 8.86
N ALA A 171 -19.30 -3.87 9.99
CA ALA A 171 -19.96 -3.92 11.29
C ALA A 171 -20.64 -2.58 11.60
N ASP A 172 -21.81 -2.62 12.25
CA ASP A 172 -22.62 -1.43 12.51
C ASP A 172 -21.83 -0.36 13.30
N SER A 173 -20.97 -0.77 14.22
CA SER A 173 -20.10 0.12 14.99
C SER A 173 -19.07 0.89 14.13
N GLU A 174 -18.78 0.43 12.93
CA GLU A 174 -17.85 1.07 11.98
C GLU A 174 -18.55 1.65 10.73
N ALA A 175 -19.87 1.56 10.62
CA ALA A 175 -20.64 1.89 9.42
C ALA A 175 -21.14 3.34 9.37
N ASP A 176 -20.42 4.27 9.97
CA ASP A 176 -20.75 5.70 9.99
C ASP A 176 -19.76 6.58 9.19
N ALA A 177 -20.11 7.85 9.03
CA ALA A 177 -19.33 8.82 8.28
C ALA A 177 -17.96 9.11 8.93
N SER A 178 -17.86 9.09 10.25
CA SER A 178 -16.63 9.38 10.97
C SER A 178 -15.60 8.25 10.80
N HIS A 179 -16.08 7.00 10.83
CA HIS A 179 -15.24 5.83 10.54
C HIS A 179 -14.83 5.80 9.05
N ALA A 180 -15.72 6.15 8.12
CA ALA A 180 -15.38 6.27 6.70
C ALA A 180 -14.30 7.34 6.46
N ALA A 181 -14.40 8.48 7.12
CA ALA A 181 -13.40 9.55 7.04
C ALA A 181 -12.04 9.10 7.63
N ARG A 182 -12.03 8.42 8.80
CA ARG A 182 -10.81 7.84 9.38
C ARG A 182 -10.16 6.80 8.46
N ARG A 183 -10.95 5.90 7.88
CA ARG A 183 -10.46 4.93 6.89
C ARG A 183 -9.88 5.60 5.65
N THR A 184 -10.48 6.72 5.22
CA THR A 184 -9.95 7.53 4.12
C THR A 184 -8.57 8.09 4.46
N LEU A 185 -8.39 8.66 5.66
CA LEU A 185 -7.09 9.13 6.13
C LEU A 185 -6.06 7.98 6.18
N TYR A 186 -6.44 6.84 6.76
CA TYR A 186 -5.56 5.65 6.80
C TYR A 186 -5.24 5.11 5.40
N GLY A 187 -6.17 5.22 4.45
CA GLY A 187 -5.93 4.88 3.04
C GLY A 187 -4.87 5.77 2.41
N VAL A 188 -4.91 7.07 2.66
CA VAL A 188 -3.89 8.03 2.19
C VAL A 188 -2.53 7.74 2.84
N LEU A 189 -2.49 7.53 4.16
CA LEU A 189 -1.26 7.17 4.88
C LEU A 189 -0.69 5.82 4.40
N GLY A 190 -1.55 4.84 4.16
CA GLY A 190 -1.16 3.54 3.59
C GLY A 190 -0.56 3.67 2.18
N ARG A 191 -1.12 4.53 1.35
CA ARG A 191 -0.54 4.85 0.02
C ARG A 191 0.84 5.49 0.17
N MET A 192 0.99 6.46 1.07
CA MET A 192 2.28 7.10 1.34
C MET A 192 3.33 6.10 1.81
N ALA A 193 2.96 5.21 2.74
CA ALA A 193 3.83 4.13 3.21
C ALA A 193 4.20 3.15 2.08
N GLY A 194 3.24 2.79 1.21
CA GLY A 194 3.49 1.97 0.02
C GLY A 194 4.46 2.63 -0.96
N ASN A 195 4.30 3.94 -1.21
CA ASN A 195 5.23 4.72 -2.04
C ASN A 195 6.63 4.76 -1.40
N ALA A 196 6.73 4.95 -0.08
CA ALA A 196 8.01 4.94 0.63
C ALA A 196 8.68 3.56 0.55
N PHE A 197 7.93 2.49 0.69
CA PHE A 197 8.44 1.14 0.48
C PHE A 197 8.94 0.93 -0.95
N ALA A 198 8.14 1.29 -1.95
CA ALA A 198 8.53 1.21 -3.36
C ALA A 198 9.77 2.05 -3.68
N GLU A 199 9.92 3.23 -3.03
CA GLU A 199 11.06 4.13 -3.22
C GLU A 199 12.36 3.57 -2.65
N PHE A 200 12.35 3.03 -1.42
CA PHE A 200 13.56 2.70 -0.68
C PHE A 200 13.90 1.20 -0.64
N TRP A 201 12.93 0.31 -0.74
CA TRP A 201 13.14 -1.13 -0.62
C TRP A 201 14.19 -1.69 -1.61
N PRO A 202 14.21 -1.30 -2.89
CA PRO A 202 15.24 -1.77 -3.80
C PRO A 202 16.66 -1.35 -3.39
N ASP A 203 16.84 -0.18 -2.77
CA ASP A 203 18.15 0.25 -2.30
C ASP A 203 18.61 -0.58 -1.10
N VAL A 204 17.68 -0.96 -0.22
CA VAL A 204 17.94 -1.87 0.90
C VAL A 204 18.37 -3.25 0.40
N THR A 205 17.64 -3.81 -0.56
CA THR A 205 17.98 -5.12 -1.16
C THR A 205 19.31 -5.10 -1.89
N ASP A 206 19.59 -4.04 -2.64
CA ASP A 206 20.88 -3.84 -3.33
C ASP A 206 22.04 -3.76 -2.34
N TYR A 207 21.87 -3.06 -1.21
CA TYR A 207 22.89 -2.97 -0.17
C TYR A 207 23.25 -4.34 0.42
N PHE A 208 22.24 -5.14 0.80
CA PHE A 208 22.49 -6.47 1.35
C PHE A 208 23.07 -7.45 0.33
N SER A 209 22.64 -7.38 -0.93
CA SER A 209 23.16 -8.21 -2.00
C SER A 209 24.65 -7.92 -2.26
N ARG A 210 25.04 -6.64 -2.28
CA ARG A 210 26.46 -6.25 -2.44
C ARG A 210 27.33 -6.69 -1.26
N LYS A 211 26.78 -6.65 -0.02
CA LYS A 211 27.52 -7.10 1.17
C LYS A 211 27.75 -8.61 1.15
N ARG A 212 26.79 -9.39 0.66
CA ARG A 212 26.90 -10.85 0.55
C ARG A 212 27.91 -11.30 -0.51
N ASN A 213 28.06 -10.54 -1.58
CA ASN A 213 28.94 -10.86 -2.72
C ASN A 213 30.33 -10.21 -2.63
N LYS A 214 30.72 -9.64 -1.48
CA LYS A 214 32.11 -9.24 -1.23
C LYS A 214 32.88 -10.49 -0.82
N PRO A 215 34.01 -10.80 -1.51
CA PRO A 215 34.88 -11.94 -1.19
C PRO A 215 35.48 -11.81 0.21
#